data_e5223b80cf8cdb65e69133599061fec4
#
_entry.id   e5223b80cf8cdb65e69133599061fec4
#
_cell.length_a   1.000
_cell.length_b   1.000
_cell.length_c   1.000
_cell.angle_alpha   90.00
_cell.angle_beta   90.00
_cell.angle_gamma   90.00
#
_symmetry.space_group_name_H-M   'P 1'
#
loop_
_entity.id
_entity.type
_entity.pdbx_description
1 polymer ?
#
loop_
_entity_poly.entity_id
_entity_poly.type
_entity_poly.pdbx_seq_one_letter_code
_entity_poly.pdbx_strand_id
1 'polypeptide(L)'
;MNGPLLEWTPTQVPGLPDEGLRERKKRLMRQQLSDTATAMFLERGFDGVRVAEVAAACGVSEKTVFNYFPVKEALVMDRLEGTLAALSAGLSDPDLTPVQAALVVLDQELGAMTGGLAAQEDGGQGREAVRRFGDLIRATPALRAYQADMTDQAALAAAGVLATRAGMTADDPEPEIAARALLGLWRVQADSLRRHLDRTATSALLHEQVTADVRRAARLIDTGLRTFGAPRDRPSAAASPPRCG
;
A
#
# COMPACT_ATOMS: atom_id res chain seq x y z
N MET A 1 15.34 -10.52 -25.67
CA MET A 1 14.19 -10.83 -24.79
C MET A 1 14.46 -10.06 -23.49
N ASN A 2 13.86 -8.88 -23.37
CA ASN A 2 14.01 -8.07 -22.15
C ASN A 2 13.00 -8.61 -21.14
N GLY A 3 13.48 -9.21 -20.05
CA GLY A 3 12.66 -9.56 -18.90
C GLY A 3 11.99 -8.31 -18.31
N PRO A 4 10.94 -8.44 -17.48
CA PRO A 4 10.26 -7.29 -16.89
C PRO A 4 11.24 -6.44 -16.09
N LEU A 5 11.24 -5.13 -16.34
CA LEU A 5 12.14 -4.13 -15.75
C LEU A 5 12.03 -4.04 -14.22
N LEU A 6 10.98 -4.62 -13.64
CA LEU A 6 10.74 -4.74 -12.21
C LEU A 6 10.08 -6.09 -11.93
N GLU A 7 10.87 -7.12 -11.62
CA GLU A 7 10.34 -8.34 -10.97
C GLU A 7 10.05 -8.03 -9.51
N TRP A 8 8.93 -7.40 -9.28
CA TRP A 8 8.42 -7.14 -7.94
C TRP A 8 7.31 -8.16 -7.65
N THR A 9 7.65 -9.19 -6.91
CA THR A 9 6.65 -10.15 -6.44
C THR A 9 5.71 -9.45 -5.45
N PRO A 10 4.38 -9.45 -5.69
CA PRO A 10 3.44 -8.91 -4.70
C PRO A 10 3.63 -9.62 -3.37
N THR A 11 3.51 -8.87 -2.27
CA THR A 11 3.50 -9.43 -0.93
C THR A 11 2.46 -10.56 -0.88
N GLN A 12 2.93 -11.82 -0.79
CA GLN A 12 2.03 -12.94 -0.53
C GLN A 12 1.53 -12.76 0.90
N VAL A 13 0.23 -12.57 1.06
CA VAL A 13 -0.41 -12.70 2.37
C VAL A 13 -0.22 -14.15 2.80
N PRO A 14 0.53 -14.44 3.88
CA PRO A 14 0.72 -15.81 4.32
C PRO A 14 -0.63 -16.38 4.75
N GLY A 15 -1.03 -17.51 4.15
CA GLY A 15 -2.16 -18.28 4.65
C GLY A 15 -3.44 -18.28 3.80
N LEU A 16 -3.38 -17.93 2.50
CA LEU A 16 -4.51 -18.24 1.64
C LEU A 16 -4.53 -19.76 1.39
N PRO A 17 -5.60 -20.47 1.82
CA PRO A 17 -5.78 -21.86 1.47
C PRO A 17 -5.92 -21.98 -0.05
N ASP A 18 -5.31 -22.99 -0.62
CA ASP A 18 -5.37 -23.52 -1.98
C ASP A 18 -6.08 -22.59 -3.00
N GLU A 19 -5.34 -21.60 -3.53
CA GLU A 19 -5.86 -20.66 -4.53
C GLU A 19 -6.26 -21.46 -5.76
N GLY A 20 -7.57 -21.54 -6.07
CA GLY A 20 -8.08 -22.25 -7.22
C GLY A 20 -7.43 -21.77 -8.52
N LEU A 21 -7.26 -22.67 -9.51
CA LEU A 21 -6.63 -22.36 -10.80
C LEU A 21 -7.20 -21.11 -11.48
N ARG A 22 -8.48 -20.82 -11.27
CA ARG A 22 -9.17 -19.65 -11.84
C ARG A 22 -8.66 -18.34 -11.19
N GLU A 23 -8.58 -18.32 -9.87
CA GLU A 23 -8.11 -17.12 -9.14
C GLU A 23 -6.61 -16.87 -9.42
N ARG A 24 -5.81 -17.93 -9.46
CA ARG A 24 -4.40 -17.85 -9.85
C ARG A 24 -4.23 -17.26 -11.26
N LYS A 25 -5.02 -17.73 -12.25
CA LYS A 25 -4.99 -17.17 -13.61
C LYS A 25 -5.40 -15.69 -13.62
N LYS A 26 -6.42 -15.32 -12.85
CA LYS A 26 -6.90 -13.95 -12.73
C LYS A 26 -5.81 -13.04 -12.16
N ARG A 27 -5.16 -13.47 -11.07
CA ARG A 27 -4.06 -12.74 -10.43
C ARG A 27 -2.87 -12.57 -11.38
N LEU A 28 -2.45 -13.64 -12.07
CA LEU A 28 -1.34 -13.56 -13.02
C LEU A 28 -1.65 -12.62 -14.20
N MET A 29 -2.88 -12.63 -14.71
CA MET A 29 -3.30 -11.72 -15.77
C MET A 29 -3.31 -10.28 -15.28
N ARG A 30 -3.83 -10.00 -14.05
CA ARG A 30 -3.80 -8.68 -13.43
C ARG A 30 -2.36 -8.16 -13.32
N GLN A 31 -1.45 -8.98 -12.83
CA GLN A 31 -0.03 -8.65 -12.71
C GLN A 31 0.60 -8.37 -14.08
N GLN A 32 0.37 -9.24 -15.08
CA GLN A 32 0.90 -9.06 -16.44
C GLN A 32 0.45 -7.72 -17.04
N LEU A 33 -0.83 -7.35 -16.90
CA LEU A 33 -1.38 -6.09 -17.39
C LEU A 33 -0.72 -4.88 -16.71
N SER A 34 -0.60 -4.90 -15.39
CA SER A 34 0.03 -3.82 -14.62
C SER A 34 1.52 -3.67 -14.95
N ASP A 35 2.27 -4.77 -15.00
CA ASP A 35 3.72 -4.75 -15.31
C ASP A 35 3.98 -4.26 -16.75
N THR A 36 3.21 -4.76 -17.73
CA THR A 36 3.31 -4.32 -19.13
C THR A 36 2.98 -2.83 -19.26
N ALA A 37 1.88 -2.38 -18.64
CA ALA A 37 1.48 -0.98 -18.67
C ALA A 37 2.55 -0.08 -18.03
N THR A 38 3.06 -0.47 -16.86
CA THR A 38 4.11 0.26 -16.16
C THR A 38 5.36 0.41 -17.01
N ALA A 39 5.84 -0.66 -17.65
CA ALA A 39 6.99 -0.60 -18.55
C ALA A 39 6.76 0.40 -19.71
N MET A 40 5.59 0.33 -20.36
CA MET A 40 5.23 1.24 -21.44
C MET A 40 5.13 2.71 -20.97
N PHE A 41 4.56 2.95 -19.78
CA PHE A 41 4.47 4.29 -19.20
C PHE A 41 5.85 4.86 -18.82
N LEU A 42 6.77 4.03 -18.36
CA LEU A 42 8.14 4.44 -18.08
C LEU A 42 8.92 4.81 -19.34
N GLU A 43 8.63 4.18 -20.47
CA GLU A 43 9.28 4.46 -21.74
C GLU A 43 8.73 5.69 -22.43
N ARG A 44 7.38 5.85 -22.46
CA ARG A 44 6.69 6.83 -23.31
C ARG A 44 5.91 7.90 -22.55
N GLY A 45 5.95 7.87 -21.22
CA GLY A 45 5.12 8.71 -20.34
C GLY A 45 3.68 8.21 -20.25
N PHE A 46 2.98 8.66 -19.19
CA PHE A 46 1.60 8.22 -18.93
C PHE A 46 0.66 8.56 -20.09
N ASP A 47 0.68 9.79 -20.58
CA ASP A 47 -0.24 10.26 -21.64
C ASP A 47 0.09 9.67 -23.02
N GLY A 48 1.35 9.26 -23.25
CA GLY A 48 1.84 8.70 -24.50
C GLY A 48 1.41 7.26 -24.79
N VAL A 49 0.70 6.58 -23.88
CA VAL A 49 0.27 5.19 -24.01
C VAL A 49 -1.25 5.09 -23.90
N ARG A 50 -1.88 4.36 -24.83
CA ARG A 50 -3.33 4.06 -24.78
C ARG A 50 -3.57 2.68 -24.19
N VAL A 51 -4.70 2.51 -23.49
CA VAL A 51 -5.11 1.20 -22.90
C VAL A 51 -5.19 0.10 -23.98
N ALA A 52 -5.63 0.44 -25.19
CA ALA A 52 -5.66 -0.48 -26.33
C ALA A 52 -4.26 -1.04 -26.69
N GLU A 53 -3.20 -0.26 -26.50
CA GLU A 53 -1.82 -0.72 -26.78
C GLU A 53 -1.34 -1.69 -25.70
N VAL A 54 -1.70 -1.44 -24.43
CA VAL A 54 -1.45 -2.39 -23.33
C VAL A 54 -2.19 -3.70 -23.57
N ALA A 55 -3.46 -3.62 -23.97
CA ALA A 55 -4.27 -4.79 -24.30
C ALA A 55 -3.64 -5.63 -25.41
N ALA A 56 -3.23 -4.98 -26.51
CA ALA A 56 -2.55 -5.63 -27.64
C ALA A 56 -1.23 -6.30 -27.22
N ALA A 57 -0.42 -5.61 -26.39
CA ALA A 57 0.85 -6.16 -25.89
C ALA A 57 0.66 -7.39 -25.01
N CYS A 58 -0.46 -7.49 -24.29
CA CYS A 58 -0.81 -8.64 -23.45
C CYS A 58 -1.67 -9.71 -24.18
N GLY A 59 -2.00 -9.50 -25.45
CA GLY A 59 -2.81 -10.46 -26.23
C GLY A 59 -4.27 -10.55 -25.79
N VAL A 60 -4.82 -9.48 -25.22
CA VAL A 60 -6.21 -9.42 -24.73
C VAL A 60 -7.00 -8.27 -25.39
N SER A 61 -8.32 -8.24 -25.19
CA SER A 61 -9.14 -7.11 -25.61
C SER A 61 -9.03 -5.93 -24.63
N GLU A 62 -9.25 -4.70 -25.10
CA GLU A 62 -9.33 -3.51 -24.25
C GLU A 62 -10.44 -3.66 -23.18
N LYS A 63 -11.58 -4.27 -23.53
CA LYS A 63 -12.64 -4.64 -22.58
C LYS A 63 -12.12 -5.53 -21.46
N THR A 64 -11.22 -6.45 -21.79
CA THR A 64 -10.59 -7.34 -20.79
C THR A 64 -9.75 -6.51 -19.82
N VAL A 65 -8.97 -5.54 -20.29
CA VAL A 65 -8.21 -4.64 -19.43
C VAL A 65 -9.13 -3.88 -18.46
N PHE A 66 -10.22 -3.29 -18.97
CA PHE A 66 -11.18 -2.56 -18.15
C PHE A 66 -11.96 -3.44 -17.14
N ASN A 67 -12.06 -4.75 -17.38
CA ASN A 67 -12.59 -5.69 -16.37
C ASN A 67 -11.66 -5.88 -15.17
N TYR A 68 -10.34 -5.67 -15.33
CA TYR A 68 -9.35 -5.75 -14.26
C TYR A 68 -9.04 -4.38 -13.65
N PHE A 69 -9.03 -3.34 -14.46
CA PHE A 69 -8.64 -1.98 -14.11
C PHE A 69 -9.64 -0.99 -14.69
N PRO A 70 -10.57 -0.47 -13.90
CA PRO A 70 -11.68 0.36 -14.40
C PRO A 70 -11.22 1.67 -15.04
N VAL A 71 -10.03 2.14 -14.68
CA VAL A 71 -9.40 3.35 -15.23
C VAL A 71 -7.92 3.10 -15.51
N LYS A 72 -7.33 3.92 -16.37
CA LYS A 72 -5.92 3.78 -16.79
C LYS A 72 -4.94 3.96 -15.63
N GLU A 73 -5.25 4.84 -14.69
CA GLU A 73 -4.46 5.12 -13.50
C GLU A 73 -4.31 3.88 -12.60
N ALA A 74 -5.34 3.05 -12.54
CA ALA A 74 -5.34 1.82 -11.75
C ALA A 74 -4.26 0.84 -12.22
N LEU A 75 -3.88 0.84 -13.50
CA LEU A 75 -2.79 0.01 -14.03
C LEU A 75 -1.44 0.33 -13.37
N VAL A 76 -1.21 1.60 -12.99
CA VAL A 76 0.01 2.05 -12.30
C VAL A 76 -0.08 1.81 -10.79
N MET A 77 -1.29 1.97 -10.23
CA MET A 77 -1.52 1.97 -8.77
C MET A 77 -1.89 0.61 -8.19
N ASP A 78 -1.86 -0.46 -8.98
CA ASP A 78 -2.23 -1.82 -8.57
C ASP A 78 -1.53 -2.28 -7.28
N ARG A 79 -0.27 -1.97 -7.14
CA ARG A 79 0.54 -2.33 -5.96
C ARG A 79 0.13 -1.55 -4.72
N LEU A 80 -0.18 -0.25 -4.86
CA LEU A 80 -0.68 0.56 -3.77
C LEU A 80 -2.03 0.02 -3.26
N GLU A 81 -2.91 -0.40 -4.16
CA GLU A 81 -4.18 -1.05 -3.78
C GLU A 81 -3.93 -2.28 -2.90
N GLY A 82 -2.97 -3.14 -3.30
CA GLY A 82 -2.56 -4.31 -2.51
C GLY A 82 -2.02 -3.95 -1.12
N THR A 83 -1.17 -2.92 -1.02
CA THR A 83 -0.61 -2.43 0.25
C THR A 83 -1.71 -1.89 1.16
N LEU A 84 -2.66 -1.12 0.62
CA LEU A 84 -3.78 -0.58 1.39
C LEU A 84 -4.72 -1.68 1.90
N ALA A 85 -4.98 -2.71 1.08
CA ALA A 85 -5.75 -3.88 1.49
C ALA A 85 -5.04 -4.68 2.60
N ALA A 86 -3.73 -4.89 2.48
CA ALA A 86 -2.92 -5.56 3.49
C ALA A 86 -2.90 -4.79 4.83
N LEU A 87 -2.82 -3.45 4.76
CA LEU A 87 -2.92 -2.61 5.96
C LEU A 87 -4.28 -2.79 6.64
N SER A 88 -5.38 -2.71 5.90
CA SER A 88 -6.72 -2.88 6.46
C SER A 88 -6.89 -4.25 7.13
N ALA A 89 -6.37 -5.32 6.51
CA ALA A 89 -6.37 -6.66 7.10
C ALA A 89 -5.55 -6.71 8.38
N GLY A 90 -4.33 -6.14 8.38
CA GLY A 90 -3.46 -6.09 9.55
C GLY A 90 -4.05 -5.28 10.71
N LEU A 91 -4.77 -4.20 10.42
CA LEU A 91 -5.46 -3.41 11.46
C LEU A 91 -6.58 -4.19 12.16
N SER A 92 -7.12 -5.22 11.52
CA SER A 92 -8.15 -6.10 12.10
C SER A 92 -7.56 -7.14 13.05
N ASP A 93 -6.24 -7.38 13.04
CA ASP A 93 -5.56 -8.36 13.88
C ASP A 93 -5.53 -7.87 15.35
N PRO A 94 -6.17 -8.59 16.30
CA PRO A 94 -6.21 -8.18 17.70
C PRO A 94 -4.86 -8.31 18.41
N ASP A 95 -3.94 -9.14 17.91
CA ASP A 95 -2.64 -9.40 18.52
C ASP A 95 -1.59 -8.31 18.20
N LEU A 96 -1.87 -7.45 17.20
CA LEU A 96 -1.01 -6.34 16.81
C LEU A 96 -1.59 -5.00 17.26
N THR A 97 -0.75 -4.08 17.72
CA THR A 97 -1.17 -2.68 17.81
C THR A 97 -1.33 -2.11 16.39
N PRO A 98 -2.14 -1.05 16.20
CA PRO A 98 -2.30 -0.43 14.87
C PRO A 98 -0.97 0.00 14.24
N VAL A 99 -0.03 0.50 15.05
CA VAL A 99 1.31 0.88 14.58
C VAL A 99 2.14 -0.34 14.20
N GLN A 100 2.06 -1.43 14.97
CA GLN A 100 2.74 -2.69 14.61
C GLN A 100 2.21 -3.27 13.31
N ALA A 101 0.88 -3.29 13.12
CA ALA A 101 0.26 -3.74 11.88
C ALA A 101 0.77 -2.95 10.67
N ALA A 102 0.80 -1.61 10.77
CA ALA A 102 1.32 -0.76 9.71
C ALA A 102 2.81 -1.03 9.42
N LEU A 103 3.63 -1.17 10.47
CA LEU A 103 5.06 -1.45 10.31
C LEU A 103 5.32 -2.81 9.65
N VAL A 104 4.54 -3.85 9.96
CA VAL A 104 4.67 -5.17 9.33
C VAL A 104 4.39 -5.08 7.84
N VAL A 105 3.31 -4.42 7.43
CA VAL A 105 2.94 -4.26 6.02
C VAL A 105 4.01 -3.47 5.26
N LEU A 106 4.48 -2.36 5.84
CA LEU A 106 5.50 -1.51 5.21
C LEU A 106 6.86 -2.20 5.08
N ASP A 107 7.27 -2.98 6.09
CA ASP A 107 8.51 -3.75 6.06
C ASP A 107 8.45 -4.85 4.98
N GLN A 108 7.32 -5.54 4.85
CA GLN A 108 7.10 -6.53 3.80
C GLN A 108 7.14 -5.92 2.40
N GLU A 109 6.48 -4.79 2.18
CA GLU A 109 6.52 -4.07 0.90
C GLU A 109 7.93 -3.64 0.53
N LEU A 110 8.64 -3.03 1.47
CA LEU A 110 10.02 -2.60 1.30
C LEU A 110 10.96 -3.79 1.05
N GLY A 111 10.78 -4.89 1.79
CA GLY A 111 11.55 -6.12 1.65
C GLY A 111 11.39 -6.76 0.27
N ALA A 112 10.15 -6.82 -0.25
CA ALA A 112 9.88 -7.33 -1.59
C ALA A 112 10.60 -6.48 -2.66
N MET A 113 10.54 -5.16 -2.53
CA MET A 113 11.20 -4.25 -3.46
C MET A 113 12.73 -4.34 -3.39
N THR A 114 13.32 -4.26 -2.19
CA THR A 114 14.78 -4.32 -2.02
C THR A 114 15.34 -5.69 -2.35
N GLY A 115 14.57 -6.76 -2.13
CA GLY A 115 14.88 -8.12 -2.57
C GLY A 115 14.93 -8.23 -4.09
N GLY A 116 13.95 -7.65 -4.79
CA GLY A 116 13.95 -7.56 -6.26
C GLY A 116 15.16 -6.80 -6.79
N LEU A 117 15.54 -5.68 -6.15
CA LEU A 117 16.75 -4.93 -6.52
C LEU A 117 18.05 -5.74 -6.29
N ALA A 118 18.09 -6.55 -5.23
CA ALA A 118 19.25 -7.39 -4.93
C ALA A 118 19.42 -8.57 -5.90
N ALA A 119 18.30 -9.09 -6.43
CA ALA A 119 18.29 -10.22 -7.37
C ALA A 119 18.71 -9.83 -8.80
N GLN A 120 18.73 -8.54 -9.14
CA GLN A 120 19.16 -8.07 -10.45
C GLN A 120 20.69 -7.96 -10.48
N GLU A 121 21.35 -8.63 -11.43
CA GLU A 121 22.82 -8.60 -11.62
C GLU A 121 23.34 -7.17 -11.88
N ASP A 122 22.52 -6.34 -12.50
CA ASP A 122 22.76 -4.90 -12.73
C ASP A 122 21.85 -4.06 -11.81
N GLY A 123 22.23 -3.94 -10.54
CA GLY A 123 21.51 -3.16 -9.53
C GLY A 123 21.25 -1.69 -9.91
N GLY A 124 21.97 -1.16 -10.89
CA GLY A 124 21.80 0.18 -11.42
C GLY A 124 20.48 0.35 -12.20
N GLN A 125 20.15 -0.61 -13.04
CA GLN A 125 18.89 -0.54 -13.83
C GLN A 125 17.63 -0.62 -12.97
N GLY A 126 17.63 -1.48 -11.95
CA GLY A 126 16.51 -1.59 -11.02
C GLY A 126 16.29 -0.31 -10.21
N ARG A 127 17.36 0.32 -9.71
CA ARG A 127 17.29 1.59 -8.99
C ARG A 127 16.77 2.72 -9.88
N GLU A 128 17.26 2.77 -11.12
CA GLU A 128 16.78 3.71 -12.12
C GLU A 128 15.29 3.51 -12.42
N ALA A 129 14.82 2.29 -12.53
CA ALA A 129 13.41 1.99 -12.76
C ALA A 129 12.53 2.43 -11.56
N VAL A 130 12.96 2.20 -10.32
CA VAL A 130 12.28 2.70 -9.11
C VAL A 130 12.22 4.22 -9.09
N ARG A 131 13.31 4.90 -9.44
CA ARG A 131 13.36 6.35 -9.52
C ARG A 131 12.39 6.88 -10.57
N ARG A 132 12.45 6.36 -11.80
CA ARG A 132 11.56 6.76 -12.92
C ARG A 132 10.10 6.52 -12.60
N PHE A 133 9.77 5.42 -11.90
CA PHE A 133 8.41 5.16 -11.45
C PHE A 133 7.91 6.23 -10.47
N GLY A 134 8.72 6.59 -9.48
CA GLY A 134 8.39 7.68 -8.56
C GLY A 134 8.25 9.04 -9.28
N ASP A 135 9.10 9.31 -10.29
CA ASP A 135 9.03 10.53 -11.10
C ASP A 135 7.78 10.56 -11.97
N LEU A 136 7.40 9.43 -12.57
CA LEU A 136 6.16 9.29 -13.35
C LEU A 136 4.93 9.68 -12.51
N ILE A 137 4.81 9.15 -11.30
CA ILE A 137 3.68 9.46 -10.41
C ILE A 137 3.68 10.95 -10.06
N ARG A 138 4.84 11.52 -9.68
CA ARG A 138 4.94 12.93 -9.28
C ARG A 138 4.68 13.91 -10.44
N ALA A 139 5.14 13.57 -11.63
CA ALA A 139 4.98 14.42 -12.80
C ALA A 139 3.57 14.41 -13.39
N THR A 140 2.79 13.30 -13.16
CA THR A 140 1.48 13.11 -13.79
C THR A 140 0.35 13.53 -12.84
N PRO A 141 -0.37 14.65 -13.13
CA PRO A 141 -1.45 15.13 -12.25
C PRO A 141 -2.56 14.11 -12.02
N ALA A 142 -2.96 13.35 -13.07
CA ALA A 142 -3.99 12.33 -12.99
C ALA A 142 -3.60 11.20 -12.00
N LEU A 143 -2.33 10.74 -12.03
CA LEU A 143 -1.84 9.73 -11.10
C LEU A 143 -1.81 10.23 -9.66
N ARG A 144 -1.42 11.50 -9.44
CA ARG A 144 -1.45 12.10 -8.10
C ARG A 144 -2.86 12.21 -7.54
N ALA A 145 -3.82 12.63 -8.39
CA ALA A 145 -5.22 12.73 -7.98
C ALA A 145 -5.80 11.35 -7.63
N TYR A 146 -5.56 10.35 -8.47
CA TYR A 146 -6.01 8.98 -8.24
C TYR A 146 -5.39 8.39 -6.96
N GLN A 147 -4.08 8.60 -6.74
CA GLN A 147 -3.39 8.18 -5.52
C GLN A 147 -3.99 8.83 -4.26
N ALA A 148 -4.31 10.13 -4.33
CA ALA A 148 -4.91 10.85 -3.21
C ALA A 148 -6.30 10.28 -2.88
N ASP A 149 -7.14 10.05 -3.89
CA ASP A 149 -8.47 9.45 -3.71
C ASP A 149 -8.40 8.05 -3.11
N MET A 150 -7.52 7.18 -3.64
CA MET A 150 -7.29 5.85 -3.06
C MET A 150 -6.84 5.92 -1.59
N THR A 151 -5.94 6.85 -1.27
CA THR A 151 -5.45 7.01 0.10
C THR A 151 -6.56 7.51 1.03
N ASP A 152 -7.41 8.41 0.57
CA ASP A 152 -8.56 8.90 1.34
C ASP A 152 -9.58 7.80 1.58
N GLN A 153 -9.92 7.01 0.56
CA GLN A 153 -10.82 5.86 0.69
C GLN A 153 -10.25 4.81 1.67
N ALA A 154 -8.96 4.53 1.59
CA ALA A 154 -8.29 3.62 2.52
C ALA A 154 -8.29 4.16 3.96
N ALA A 155 -8.14 5.48 4.14
CA ALA A 155 -8.21 6.11 5.46
C ALA A 155 -9.61 5.94 6.08
N LEU A 156 -10.66 6.13 5.31
CA LEU A 156 -12.03 5.92 5.79
C LEU A 156 -12.29 4.45 6.16
N ALA A 157 -11.84 3.51 5.31
CA ALA A 157 -11.96 2.09 5.61
C ALA A 157 -11.18 1.70 6.88
N ALA A 158 -9.94 2.15 7.02
CA ALA A 158 -9.10 1.91 8.18
C ALA A 158 -9.69 2.55 9.45
N ALA A 159 -10.29 3.74 9.34
CA ALA A 159 -10.97 4.40 10.46
C ALA A 159 -12.14 3.55 10.99
N GLY A 160 -12.95 2.95 10.10
CA GLY A 160 -14.01 2.03 10.50
C GLY A 160 -13.51 0.81 11.27
N VAL A 161 -12.39 0.23 10.84
CA VAL A 161 -11.72 -0.88 11.56
C VAL A 161 -11.25 -0.43 12.94
N LEU A 162 -10.57 0.73 13.02
CA LEU A 162 -10.07 1.27 14.28
C LEU A 162 -11.19 1.66 15.24
N ALA A 163 -12.28 2.25 14.73
CA ALA A 163 -13.46 2.56 15.53
C ALA A 163 -14.05 1.30 16.17
N THR A 164 -14.27 0.26 15.37
CA THR A 164 -14.77 -1.03 15.85
C THR A 164 -13.84 -1.61 16.92
N ARG A 165 -12.54 -1.59 16.67
CA ARG A 165 -11.52 -2.11 17.59
C ARG A 165 -11.46 -1.36 18.92
N ALA A 166 -11.67 -0.04 18.89
CA ALA A 166 -11.64 0.82 20.07
C ALA A 166 -13.00 0.92 20.80
N GLY A 167 -14.07 0.29 20.27
CA GLY A 167 -15.42 0.46 20.78
C GLY A 167 -15.97 1.87 20.59
N MET A 168 -15.51 2.55 19.55
CA MET A 168 -15.90 3.91 19.12
C MET A 168 -16.92 3.84 17.98
N THR A 169 -17.48 4.99 17.63
CA THR A 169 -18.37 5.14 16.48
C THR A 169 -17.65 5.77 15.31
N ALA A 170 -18.26 5.71 14.11
CA ALA A 170 -17.72 6.34 12.92
C ALA A 170 -17.71 7.89 12.99
N ASP A 171 -18.53 8.46 13.88
CA ASP A 171 -18.65 9.91 14.09
C ASP A 171 -17.58 10.47 15.06
N ASP A 172 -16.85 9.59 15.76
CA ASP A 172 -15.74 9.99 16.62
C ASP A 172 -14.54 10.40 15.74
N PRO A 173 -13.87 11.54 16.01
CA PRO A 173 -12.78 12.03 15.14
C PRO A 173 -11.45 11.26 15.26
N GLU A 174 -11.24 10.55 16.38
CA GLU A 174 -9.97 9.89 16.66
C GLU A 174 -9.66 8.73 15.69
N PRO A 175 -10.61 7.86 15.28
CA PRO A 175 -10.34 6.80 14.31
C PRO A 175 -9.86 7.33 12.96
N GLU A 176 -10.42 8.43 12.46
CA GLU A 176 -10.02 9.02 11.17
C GLU A 176 -8.60 9.62 11.26
N ILE A 177 -8.31 10.37 12.30
CA ILE A 177 -6.96 10.92 12.53
C ILE A 177 -5.94 9.80 12.66
N ALA A 178 -6.26 8.74 13.41
CA ALA A 178 -5.39 7.59 13.58
C ALA A 178 -5.10 6.88 12.25
N ALA A 179 -6.14 6.63 11.45
CA ALA A 179 -6.01 6.00 10.14
C ALA A 179 -5.13 6.84 9.19
N ARG A 180 -5.37 8.16 9.10
CA ARG A 180 -4.56 9.06 8.29
C ARG A 180 -3.10 9.11 8.74
N ALA A 181 -2.84 9.08 10.04
CA ALA A 181 -1.49 9.05 10.59
C ALA A 181 -0.77 7.74 10.21
N LEU A 182 -1.43 6.59 10.31
CA LEU A 182 -0.86 5.29 9.93
C LEU A 182 -0.55 5.23 8.42
N LEU A 183 -1.48 5.67 7.56
CA LEU A 183 -1.24 5.78 6.12
C LEU A 183 -0.14 6.79 5.78
N GLY A 184 0.05 7.82 6.60
CA GLY A 184 1.16 8.75 6.50
C GLY A 184 2.53 8.09 6.59
N LEU A 185 2.66 6.94 7.29
CA LEU A 185 3.90 6.17 7.34
C LEU A 185 4.30 5.61 5.97
N TRP A 186 3.35 5.21 5.14
CA TRP A 186 3.62 4.80 3.77
C TRP A 186 4.27 5.94 2.97
N ARG A 187 3.77 7.16 3.12
CA ARG A 187 4.39 8.34 2.48
C ARG A 187 5.79 8.60 2.99
N VAL A 188 6.02 8.43 4.30
CA VAL A 188 7.37 8.52 4.89
C VAL A 188 8.30 7.48 4.27
N GLN A 189 7.82 6.23 4.07
CA GLN A 189 8.57 5.17 3.41
C GLN A 189 8.94 5.55 1.97
N ALA A 190 7.98 6.01 1.16
CA ALA A 190 8.22 6.40 -0.22
C ALA A 190 9.22 7.57 -0.33
N ASP A 191 9.09 8.58 0.52
CA ASP A 191 10.00 9.73 0.56
C ASP A 191 11.40 9.35 1.07
N SER A 192 11.48 8.45 2.05
CA SER A 192 12.74 7.93 2.57
C SER A 192 13.46 7.09 1.51
N LEU A 193 12.73 6.20 0.84
CA LEU A 193 13.25 5.42 -0.27
C LEU A 193 13.90 6.32 -1.33
N ARG A 194 13.19 7.33 -1.77
CA ARG A 194 13.72 8.30 -2.75
C ARG A 194 15.00 9.00 -2.28
N ARG A 195 15.07 9.37 -0.99
CA ARG A 195 16.25 10.04 -0.42
C ARG A 195 17.49 9.13 -0.35
N HIS A 196 17.27 7.86 -0.08
CA HIS A 196 18.36 6.89 0.15
C HIS A 196 18.70 6.06 -1.08
N LEU A 197 17.84 6.00 -2.10
CA LEU A 197 18.01 5.14 -3.27
C LEU A 197 19.37 5.28 -3.94
N ASP A 198 19.85 6.51 -4.14
CA ASP A 198 21.12 6.80 -4.80
C ASP A 198 22.30 6.99 -3.80
N ARG A 199 22.00 6.99 -2.49
CA ARG A 199 23.01 7.26 -1.45
C ARG A 199 23.55 6.00 -0.78
N THR A 200 22.85 4.88 -0.94
CA THR A 200 23.22 3.60 -0.32
C THR A 200 23.86 2.69 -1.35
N ALA A 201 24.97 2.03 -0.96
CA ALA A 201 25.71 1.15 -1.86
C ALA A 201 24.97 -0.17 -2.15
N THR A 202 24.20 -0.68 -1.19
CA THR A 202 23.53 -1.98 -1.27
C THR A 202 22.02 -1.87 -1.01
N SER A 203 21.27 -2.85 -1.51
CA SER A 203 19.84 -2.96 -1.24
C SER A 203 19.53 -3.22 0.24
N ALA A 204 20.42 -3.92 0.94
CA ALA A 204 20.32 -4.16 2.39
C ALA A 204 20.45 -2.86 3.20
N LEU A 205 21.44 -2.01 2.89
CA LEU A 205 21.58 -0.69 3.52
C LEU A 205 20.42 0.23 3.19
N LEU A 206 19.88 0.16 1.96
CA LEU A 206 18.71 0.90 1.58
C LEU A 206 17.51 0.50 2.45
N HIS A 207 17.27 -0.81 2.60
CA HIS A 207 16.21 -1.35 3.46
C HIS A 207 16.37 -0.85 4.90
N GLU A 208 17.55 -0.96 5.47
CA GLU A 208 17.87 -0.55 6.84
C GLU A 208 17.58 0.94 7.07
N GLN A 209 18.05 1.82 6.18
CA GLN A 209 17.87 3.27 6.32
C GLN A 209 16.42 3.68 6.19
N VAL A 210 15.68 3.11 5.23
CA VAL A 210 14.26 3.39 5.05
C VAL A 210 13.44 2.89 6.25
N THR A 211 13.70 1.67 6.71
CA THR A 211 13.05 1.10 7.90
C THR A 211 13.32 1.95 9.15
N ALA A 212 14.55 2.44 9.33
CA ALA A 212 14.90 3.31 10.46
C ALA A 212 14.10 4.63 10.44
N ASP A 213 13.94 5.24 9.26
CA ASP A 213 13.14 6.47 9.10
C ASP A 213 11.66 6.22 9.42
N VAL A 214 11.08 5.14 8.89
CA VAL A 214 9.68 4.77 9.13
C VAL A 214 9.44 4.48 10.61
N ARG A 215 10.30 3.70 11.26
CA ARG A 215 10.20 3.41 12.70
C ARG A 215 10.35 4.66 13.56
N ARG A 216 11.18 5.61 13.15
CA ARG A 216 11.31 6.90 13.85
C ARG A 216 10.02 7.71 13.76
N ALA A 217 9.38 7.78 12.58
CA ALA A 217 8.08 8.43 12.41
C ALA A 217 6.97 7.70 13.19
N ALA A 218 6.97 6.35 13.15
CA ALA A 218 5.99 5.53 13.85
C ALA A 218 5.99 5.75 15.37
N ARG A 219 7.15 6.01 15.99
CA ARG A 219 7.23 6.33 17.43
C ARG A 219 6.44 7.57 17.82
N LEU A 220 6.32 8.57 16.93
CA LEU A 220 5.49 9.75 17.18
C LEU A 220 4.00 9.40 17.21
N ILE A 221 3.60 8.51 16.30
CA ILE A 221 2.21 8.04 16.20
C ILE A 221 1.86 7.11 17.36
N ASP A 222 2.76 6.18 17.71
CA ASP A 222 2.54 5.17 18.75
C ASP A 222 2.17 5.82 20.09
N THR A 223 2.81 6.91 20.45
CA THR A 223 2.49 7.65 21.69
C THR A 223 1.07 8.20 21.65
N GLY A 224 0.61 8.73 20.52
CA GLY A 224 -0.74 9.30 20.36
C GLY A 224 -1.83 8.22 20.21
N LEU A 225 -1.47 7.03 19.69
CA LEU A 225 -2.43 5.96 19.39
C LEU A 225 -2.55 4.87 20.47
N ARG A 226 -1.87 5.00 21.60
CA ARG A 226 -1.92 3.99 22.69
C ARG A 226 -3.33 3.72 23.20
N THR A 227 -4.19 4.71 23.17
CA THR A 227 -5.58 4.59 23.60
C THR A 227 -6.45 3.70 22.70
N PHE A 228 -6.01 3.43 21.46
CA PHE A 228 -6.71 2.54 20.52
C PHE A 228 -6.48 1.03 20.79
N GLY A 229 -5.66 0.70 21.74
CA GLY A 229 -5.40 -0.70 22.15
C GLY A 229 -6.06 -1.12 23.45
N ALA A 230 -6.65 -0.20 24.21
CA ALA A 230 -7.31 -0.49 25.47
C ALA A 230 -8.84 -0.44 25.30
N PRO A 231 -9.60 -1.48 25.72
CA PRO A 231 -11.06 -1.38 25.82
C PRO A 231 -11.42 -0.19 26.69
N ARG A 232 -12.26 0.72 26.20
CA ARG A 232 -12.83 1.74 27.09
C ARG A 232 -13.71 1.05 28.10
N ASP A 233 -13.41 1.23 29.40
CA ASP A 233 -14.35 0.88 30.46
C ASP A 233 -15.65 1.63 30.17
N ARG A 234 -16.70 0.89 29.80
CA ARG A 234 -18.04 1.49 29.70
C ARG A 234 -18.35 2.11 31.05
N PRO A 235 -18.72 3.39 31.12
CA PRO A 235 -19.23 3.95 32.37
C PRO A 235 -20.41 3.07 32.77
N SER A 236 -20.28 2.43 33.92
CA SER A 236 -21.34 1.65 34.53
C SER A 236 -22.63 2.44 34.45
N ALA A 237 -23.67 1.88 33.83
CA ALA A 237 -24.97 2.50 33.75
C ALA A 237 -25.36 2.96 35.16
N ALA A 238 -25.42 4.28 35.33
CA ALA A 238 -25.79 4.89 36.59
C ALA A 238 -27.09 4.27 37.09
N ALA A 239 -27.04 3.74 38.30
CA ALA A 239 -28.18 3.22 39.00
C ALA A 239 -29.32 4.21 38.98
N SER A 240 -30.47 3.81 38.44
CA SER A 240 -31.71 4.59 38.50
C SER A 240 -31.99 5.04 39.91
N PRO A 241 -32.34 6.31 40.15
CA PRO A 241 -32.71 6.77 41.50
C PRO A 241 -33.97 6.04 41.95
N PRO A 242 -34.08 5.74 43.27
CA PRO A 242 -35.24 5.08 43.82
C PRO A 242 -36.46 5.98 43.64
N ARG A 243 -37.58 5.41 43.11
CA ARG A 243 -38.87 6.04 43.06
C ARG A 243 -39.36 6.25 44.49
N CYS A 244 -39.46 7.49 44.92
CA CYS A 244 -40.22 7.84 46.14
C CYS A 244 -41.71 7.53 45.88
N GLY A 245 -42.27 6.67 46.74
CA GLY A 245 -43.72 6.45 46.89
C GLY A 245 -44.37 7.54 47.73
#